data_a9adbb810a823328dad7211c2dcf5911
#
_entry.id   a9adbb810a823328dad7211c2dcf5911
#
_cell.length_a   1.000
_cell.length_b   1.000
_cell.length_c   1.000
_cell.angle_alpha   90.00
_cell.angle_beta   90.00
_cell.angle_gamma   90.00
#
_symmetry.space_group_name_H-M   'P 1'
#
loop_
_entity.id
_entity.type
_entity.pdbx_description
1 polymer ?
#
loop_
_entity_poly.entity_id
_entity_poly.type
_entity_poly.pdbx_seq_one_letter_code
_entity_poly.pdbx_strand_id
1 'polypeptide(L)'
;MRYFSLNSYIKFDQLITQPLELGVDIIFTNLQCFNDCDATATAIVDNGTQPYSYLWTDPNQQQNQTAINLCSGSYNVTVTDANGCVATSLVNILNPDPIIVNIWQYENMLEATTGFVSYQWLDEFGNPISGETSNEFFPISSGVYSVEVTDSNGCSMTSYTVNYNYTSFDDVQTIFEIYPNPTKGNIFISNAAKISEIEIFNALGEKIVHHENEYSAEILNFDISENTRGIYFIKITSGDMLINYKIVLQ
;
A
#
# COMPACT_ATOMS: atom_id res chain seq x y z
N MET A 1 -81.83 8.47 -72.71
CA MET A 1 -81.28 8.94 -71.46
C MET A 1 -80.21 7.98 -71.02
N ARG A 2 -78.93 8.38 -71.03
CA ARG A 2 -77.81 7.58 -70.52
C ARG A 2 -77.36 8.22 -69.23
N TYR A 3 -77.47 7.46 -68.11
CA TYR A 3 -76.89 7.85 -66.84
C TYR A 3 -75.44 7.37 -66.79
N PHE A 4 -74.47 8.29 -66.67
CA PHE A 4 -73.13 7.96 -66.32
C PHE A 4 -72.99 8.03 -64.79
N SER A 5 -72.76 6.90 -64.18
CA SER A 5 -72.37 6.80 -62.80
C SER A 5 -70.89 7.02 -62.75
N LEU A 6 -70.45 8.14 -62.20
CA LEU A 6 -69.06 8.39 -61.84
C LEU A 6 -68.82 7.86 -60.42
N ASN A 7 -68.27 6.62 -60.34
CA ASN A 7 -67.69 6.12 -59.10
C ASN A 7 -66.26 6.70 -58.97
N SER A 8 -66.08 7.84 -58.30
CA SER A 8 -64.79 8.33 -57.93
C SER A 8 -64.39 7.71 -56.57
N TYR A 9 -63.59 6.66 -56.63
CA TYR A 9 -62.90 6.16 -55.42
C TYR A 9 -61.76 7.11 -55.13
N ILE A 10 -61.87 7.85 -54.00
CA ILE A 10 -60.73 8.58 -53.43
C ILE A 10 -59.86 7.53 -52.73
N LYS A 11 -58.72 7.15 -53.36
CA LYS A 11 -57.70 6.37 -52.73
C LYS A 11 -56.96 7.31 -51.81
N PHE A 12 -57.14 7.17 -50.50
CA PHE A 12 -56.24 7.68 -49.54
C PHE A 12 -55.03 6.75 -49.44
N ASP A 13 -53.98 6.97 -50.19
CA ASP A 13 -52.69 6.34 -49.94
C ASP A 13 -52.05 7.05 -48.73
N GLN A 14 -52.56 6.74 -47.55
CA GLN A 14 -51.91 7.17 -46.32
C GLN A 14 -50.72 6.24 -46.08
N LEU A 15 -49.52 6.77 -46.29
CA LEU A 15 -48.30 6.06 -45.95
C LEU A 15 -48.24 5.96 -44.42
N ILE A 16 -48.59 4.79 -43.88
CA ILE A 16 -48.44 4.53 -42.46
C ILE A 16 -46.95 4.21 -42.27
N THR A 17 -46.17 5.20 -41.80
CA THR A 17 -44.80 4.97 -41.38
C THR A 17 -44.80 4.54 -39.91
N GLN A 18 -44.22 3.39 -39.63
CA GLN A 18 -43.97 2.98 -38.25
C GLN A 18 -42.90 3.93 -37.64
N PRO A 19 -43.15 4.53 -36.47
CA PRO A 19 -42.13 5.28 -35.78
C PRO A 19 -40.91 4.39 -35.50
N LEU A 20 -39.72 4.99 -35.50
CA LEU A 20 -38.52 4.30 -35.08
C LEU A 20 -38.65 3.89 -33.60
N GLU A 21 -38.19 2.68 -33.28
CA GLU A 21 -38.23 2.15 -31.94
C GLU A 21 -37.36 3.02 -30.99
N LEU A 22 -37.88 3.28 -29.80
CA LEU A 22 -37.10 3.96 -28.75
C LEU A 22 -35.92 3.07 -28.34
N GLY A 23 -34.69 3.59 -28.49
CA GLY A 23 -33.46 2.92 -28.06
C GLY A 23 -32.86 3.60 -26.89
N VAL A 24 -32.10 2.87 -26.07
CA VAL A 24 -31.28 3.43 -24.96
C VAL A 24 -29.96 2.66 -24.83
N ASP A 25 -28.85 3.39 -24.87
CA ASP A 25 -27.52 2.93 -24.55
C ASP A 25 -27.03 3.61 -23.27
N ILE A 26 -25.98 3.07 -22.64
CA ILE A 26 -25.39 3.63 -21.43
C ILE A 26 -23.90 3.89 -21.65
N ILE A 27 -23.46 5.12 -21.39
CA ILE A 27 -22.06 5.45 -21.16
C ILE A 27 -21.82 5.57 -19.65
N PHE A 28 -20.69 5.05 -19.16
CA PHE A 28 -20.43 4.99 -17.73
C PHE A 28 -18.96 5.18 -17.40
N THR A 29 -18.68 5.54 -16.14
CA THR A 29 -17.34 5.48 -15.53
C THR A 29 -17.27 4.27 -14.61
N ASN A 30 -16.08 3.67 -14.48
CA ASN A 30 -15.83 2.67 -13.44
C ASN A 30 -15.44 3.35 -12.15
N LEU A 31 -15.42 2.58 -11.05
CA LEU A 31 -14.90 3.02 -9.76
C LEU A 31 -13.41 3.35 -9.87
N GLN A 32 -12.98 4.39 -9.18
CA GLN A 32 -11.57 4.77 -9.11
C GLN A 32 -10.81 3.88 -8.12
N CYS A 33 -11.38 3.68 -6.94
CA CYS A 33 -10.80 2.85 -5.90
C CYS A 33 -11.72 1.68 -5.51
N PHE A 34 -11.12 0.65 -4.92
CA PHE A 34 -11.85 -0.53 -4.47
C PHE A 34 -12.90 -0.18 -3.41
N ASN A 35 -14.15 -0.61 -3.63
CA ASN A 35 -15.32 -0.32 -2.81
C ASN A 35 -15.74 1.16 -2.70
N ASP A 36 -15.22 2.04 -3.54
CA ASP A 36 -15.79 3.36 -3.67
C ASP A 36 -17.17 3.32 -4.33
N CYS A 37 -17.91 4.40 -4.22
CA CYS A 37 -19.21 4.57 -4.87
C CYS A 37 -19.20 5.90 -5.65
N ASP A 38 -18.23 6.07 -6.55
CA ASP A 38 -18.00 7.30 -7.30
C ASP A 38 -18.32 7.17 -8.80
N ALA A 39 -18.77 5.98 -9.23
CA ALA A 39 -19.12 5.75 -10.62
C ALA A 39 -20.38 6.50 -11.03
N THR A 40 -20.47 6.79 -12.33
CA THR A 40 -21.62 7.42 -12.97
C THR A 40 -22.10 6.60 -14.17
N ALA A 41 -23.39 6.65 -14.46
CA ALA A 41 -23.96 6.06 -15.65
C ALA A 41 -24.96 7.04 -16.30
N THR A 42 -24.80 7.31 -17.59
CA THR A 42 -25.65 8.24 -18.35
C THR A 42 -26.40 7.50 -19.45
N ALA A 43 -27.70 7.60 -19.46
CA ALA A 43 -28.54 7.04 -20.51
C ALA A 43 -28.47 7.92 -21.76
N ILE A 44 -28.11 7.29 -22.88
CA ILE A 44 -28.12 7.92 -24.22
C ILE A 44 -29.32 7.37 -24.96
N VAL A 45 -30.29 8.25 -25.27
CA VAL A 45 -31.57 7.88 -25.88
C VAL A 45 -31.55 8.14 -27.38
N ASP A 46 -31.89 7.12 -28.14
CA ASP A 46 -32.07 7.21 -29.57
C ASP A 46 -33.55 7.10 -29.91
N ASN A 47 -34.03 7.96 -30.82
CA ASN A 47 -35.44 8.00 -31.29
C ASN A 47 -36.43 8.34 -30.16
N GLY A 48 -37.73 8.04 -30.36
CA GLY A 48 -38.79 8.38 -29.41
C GLY A 48 -39.16 9.85 -29.43
N THR A 49 -40.08 10.25 -28.56
CA THR A 49 -40.64 11.61 -28.48
C THR A 49 -40.30 12.24 -27.12
N GLN A 50 -39.59 13.38 -27.12
CA GLN A 50 -39.30 14.14 -25.89
C GLN A 50 -40.57 14.75 -25.27
N PRO A 51 -40.62 14.98 -23.93
CA PRO A 51 -39.55 14.71 -22.95
C PRO A 51 -39.45 13.23 -22.58
N TYR A 52 -38.24 12.82 -22.16
CA TYR A 52 -37.99 11.48 -21.63
C TYR A 52 -38.01 11.52 -20.08
N SER A 53 -38.48 10.44 -19.47
CA SER A 53 -38.34 10.15 -18.05
C SER A 53 -37.45 8.96 -17.86
N TYR A 54 -36.69 8.93 -16.76
CA TYR A 54 -35.68 7.92 -16.44
C TYR A 54 -36.01 7.30 -15.09
N LEU A 55 -35.70 6.04 -14.92
CA LEU A 55 -35.76 5.36 -13.63
C LEU A 55 -34.63 4.33 -13.57
N TRP A 56 -33.68 4.54 -12.67
CA TRP A 56 -32.57 3.62 -12.39
C TRP A 56 -32.92 2.67 -11.26
N THR A 57 -32.31 1.46 -11.29
CA THR A 57 -32.52 0.44 -10.24
C THR A 57 -31.52 0.56 -9.10
N ASP A 58 -30.78 1.66 -8.99
CA ASP A 58 -29.91 1.94 -7.86
C ASP A 58 -30.73 2.07 -6.56
N PRO A 59 -30.11 1.95 -5.37
CA PRO A 59 -30.83 2.03 -4.08
C PRO A 59 -31.62 3.33 -3.88
N ASN A 60 -31.20 4.42 -4.53
CA ASN A 60 -31.86 5.72 -4.45
C ASN A 60 -32.94 5.90 -5.50
N GLN A 61 -33.10 4.95 -6.45
CA GLN A 61 -34.07 5.03 -7.55
C GLN A 61 -33.98 6.38 -8.30
N GLN A 62 -32.75 6.71 -8.74
CA GLN A 62 -32.48 7.99 -9.39
C GLN A 62 -33.31 8.14 -10.67
N GLN A 63 -33.81 9.37 -10.92
CA GLN A 63 -34.71 9.68 -12.03
C GLN A 63 -34.09 10.69 -13.03
N ASN A 64 -32.82 11.00 -12.90
CA ASN A 64 -32.12 11.86 -13.84
C ASN A 64 -31.57 10.99 -15.01
N GLN A 65 -31.26 11.66 -16.11
CA GLN A 65 -30.58 11.01 -17.25
C GLN A 65 -29.28 10.35 -16.82
N THR A 66 -28.55 10.98 -15.89
CA THR A 66 -27.31 10.46 -15.30
C THR A 66 -27.56 10.04 -13.86
N ALA A 67 -27.28 8.79 -13.54
CA ALA A 67 -27.14 8.30 -12.18
C ALA A 67 -25.70 8.51 -11.71
N ILE A 68 -25.54 8.94 -10.47
CA ILE A 68 -24.24 9.27 -9.82
C ILE A 68 -24.08 8.48 -8.54
N ASN A 69 -22.84 8.45 -8.00
CA ASN A 69 -22.51 7.76 -6.75
C ASN A 69 -22.90 6.27 -6.80
N LEU A 70 -22.65 5.64 -7.93
CA LEU A 70 -22.89 4.22 -8.10
C LEU A 70 -21.71 3.43 -7.55
N CYS A 71 -22.00 2.44 -6.70
CA CYS A 71 -21.04 1.46 -6.24
C CYS A 71 -20.86 0.35 -7.30
N SER A 72 -20.02 -0.64 -7.02
CA SER A 72 -19.96 -1.84 -7.87
C SER A 72 -21.30 -2.57 -7.85
N GLY A 73 -21.76 -2.98 -9.02
CA GLY A 73 -23.06 -3.65 -9.15
C GLY A 73 -23.63 -3.57 -10.55
N SER A 74 -24.82 -4.18 -10.72
CA SER A 74 -25.56 -4.17 -11.96
C SER A 74 -26.74 -3.20 -11.83
N TYR A 75 -26.84 -2.25 -12.75
CA TYR A 75 -27.89 -1.23 -12.74
C TYR A 75 -28.62 -1.23 -14.07
N ASN A 76 -29.94 -1.16 -14.00
CA ASN A 76 -30.80 -1.05 -15.16
C ASN A 76 -31.41 0.36 -15.21
N VAL A 77 -31.49 0.97 -16.37
CA VAL A 77 -32.28 2.18 -16.61
C VAL A 77 -33.51 1.85 -17.41
N THR A 78 -34.65 2.34 -16.99
CA THR A 78 -35.90 2.37 -17.77
C THR A 78 -36.10 3.80 -18.25
N VAL A 79 -36.21 3.96 -19.56
CA VAL A 79 -36.52 5.23 -20.21
C VAL A 79 -37.94 5.16 -20.78
N THR A 80 -38.73 6.19 -20.50
CA THR A 80 -40.12 6.31 -21.08
C THR A 80 -40.19 7.64 -21.81
N ASP A 81 -40.69 7.59 -23.06
CA ASP A 81 -40.92 8.78 -23.89
C ASP A 81 -42.26 9.44 -23.60
N ALA A 82 -42.54 10.60 -24.22
CA ALA A 82 -43.80 11.33 -24.06
C ALA A 82 -45.05 10.58 -24.58
N ASN A 83 -44.86 9.59 -25.42
CA ASN A 83 -45.94 8.73 -25.95
C ASN A 83 -46.16 7.46 -25.10
N GLY A 84 -45.34 7.26 -24.06
CA GLY A 84 -45.39 6.06 -23.22
C GLY A 84 -44.63 4.87 -23.77
N CYS A 85 -43.77 5.03 -24.79
CA CYS A 85 -42.89 3.98 -25.27
C CYS A 85 -41.79 3.80 -24.24
N VAL A 86 -41.39 2.54 -23.98
CA VAL A 86 -40.41 2.18 -22.94
C VAL A 86 -39.20 1.44 -23.55
N ALA A 87 -38.01 1.80 -23.17
CA ALA A 87 -36.77 1.11 -23.46
C ALA A 87 -35.97 0.88 -22.19
N THR A 88 -35.15 -0.17 -22.15
CA THR A 88 -34.31 -0.50 -20.98
C THR A 88 -32.89 -0.83 -21.41
N SER A 89 -31.91 -0.49 -20.59
CA SER A 89 -30.52 -0.89 -20.79
C SER A 89 -29.88 -1.22 -19.46
N LEU A 90 -28.88 -2.12 -19.48
CA LEU A 90 -28.14 -2.62 -18.30
C LEU A 90 -26.69 -2.19 -18.36
N VAL A 91 -26.13 -1.78 -17.23
CA VAL A 91 -24.70 -1.54 -17.03
C VAL A 91 -24.19 -2.33 -15.84
N ASN A 92 -22.95 -2.82 -15.95
CA ASN A 92 -22.22 -3.45 -14.84
C ASN A 92 -21.05 -2.56 -14.46
N ILE A 93 -21.08 -2.03 -13.26
CA ILE A 93 -19.98 -1.27 -12.64
C ILE A 93 -19.10 -2.26 -11.86
N LEU A 94 -17.84 -2.32 -12.20
CA LEU A 94 -16.89 -3.26 -11.60
C LEU A 94 -16.01 -2.57 -10.56
N ASN A 95 -15.64 -3.32 -9.50
CA ASN A 95 -14.56 -2.92 -8.61
C ASN A 95 -13.22 -3.07 -9.34
N PRO A 96 -12.27 -2.13 -9.16
CA PRO A 96 -10.86 -2.42 -9.41
C PRO A 96 -10.33 -3.45 -8.43
N ASP A 97 -9.13 -3.96 -8.67
CA ASP A 97 -8.46 -4.86 -7.74
C ASP A 97 -8.14 -4.13 -6.42
N PRO A 98 -8.31 -4.78 -5.26
CA PRO A 98 -7.96 -4.18 -3.98
C PRO A 98 -6.44 -4.01 -3.83
N ILE A 99 -6.03 -2.93 -3.17
CA ILE A 99 -4.64 -2.76 -2.76
C ILE A 99 -4.32 -3.81 -1.68
N ILE A 100 -3.23 -4.57 -1.90
CA ILE A 100 -2.71 -5.52 -0.93
C ILE A 100 -1.34 -5.02 -0.48
N VAL A 101 -1.23 -4.69 0.80
CA VAL A 101 0.03 -4.27 1.43
C VAL A 101 0.38 -5.21 2.57
N ASN A 102 1.58 -5.80 2.49
CA ASN A 102 2.17 -6.65 3.52
C ASN A 102 3.38 -5.94 4.13
N ILE A 103 3.69 -6.29 5.37
CA ILE A 103 4.90 -5.86 6.06
C ILE A 103 5.73 -7.11 6.35
N TRP A 104 6.99 -7.10 5.95
CA TRP A 104 8.00 -8.08 6.33
C TRP A 104 8.87 -7.50 7.42
N GLN A 105 9.15 -8.31 8.43
CA GLN A 105 10.02 -7.93 9.55
C GLN A 105 11.37 -8.59 9.37
N TYR A 106 12.40 -7.78 9.44
CA TYR A 106 13.80 -8.18 9.51
C TYR A 106 14.36 -7.81 10.89
N GLU A 107 15.61 -8.12 11.14
CA GLU A 107 16.24 -7.97 12.46
C GLU A 107 16.15 -6.52 13.01
N ASN A 108 16.34 -5.52 12.14
CA ASN A 108 16.34 -4.10 12.52
C ASN A 108 15.49 -3.21 11.62
N MET A 109 14.62 -3.80 10.80
CA MET A 109 13.88 -3.10 9.77
C MET A 109 12.51 -3.73 9.53
N LEU A 110 11.55 -2.90 9.18
CA LEU A 110 10.27 -3.30 8.58
C LEU A 110 10.27 -2.88 7.11
N GLU A 111 9.83 -3.75 6.24
CA GLU A 111 9.71 -3.47 4.81
C GLU A 111 8.26 -3.67 4.36
N ALA A 112 7.69 -2.68 3.69
CA ALA A 112 6.37 -2.76 3.09
C ALA A 112 6.44 -3.25 1.63
N THR A 113 5.35 -3.84 1.13
CA THR A 113 5.17 -4.15 -0.30
C THR A 113 5.59 -2.95 -1.15
N THR A 114 6.44 -3.17 -2.14
CA THR A 114 6.93 -2.15 -3.06
C THR A 114 5.93 -1.86 -4.20
N GLY A 115 6.13 -0.75 -4.92
CA GLY A 115 5.37 -0.40 -6.14
C GLY A 115 4.29 0.64 -5.93
N PHE A 116 4.18 1.24 -4.75
CA PHE A 116 3.28 2.36 -4.46
C PHE A 116 3.99 3.71 -4.70
N VAL A 117 3.19 4.75 -4.92
CA VAL A 117 3.72 6.11 -5.15
C VAL A 117 4.02 6.84 -3.86
N SER A 118 3.41 6.44 -2.74
CA SER A 118 3.73 6.98 -1.42
C SER A 118 3.54 5.94 -0.32
N TYR A 119 4.27 6.17 0.77
CA TYR A 119 4.25 5.40 2.02
C TYR A 119 4.18 6.37 3.18
N GLN A 120 3.52 5.98 4.25
CA GLN A 120 3.56 6.67 5.53
C GLN A 120 3.44 5.63 6.65
N TRP A 121 4.50 5.49 7.45
CA TRP A 121 4.48 4.61 8.61
C TRP A 121 3.70 5.25 9.76
N LEU A 122 2.97 4.41 10.49
CA LEU A 122 2.04 4.80 11.54
C LEU A 122 2.41 4.07 12.83
N ASP A 123 2.23 4.77 13.97
CA ASP A 123 2.36 4.20 15.30
C ASP A 123 1.14 3.33 15.69
N GLU A 124 1.14 2.79 16.90
CA GLU A 124 0.06 1.93 17.44
C GLU A 124 -1.31 2.64 17.53
N PHE A 125 -1.32 3.96 17.52
CA PHE A 125 -2.53 4.78 17.57
C PHE A 125 -2.99 5.24 16.20
N GLY A 126 -2.27 4.87 15.13
CA GLY A 126 -2.53 5.30 13.76
C GLY A 126 -2.03 6.71 13.45
N ASN A 127 -1.15 7.28 14.28
CA ASN A 127 -0.56 8.59 14.00
C ASN A 127 0.64 8.43 13.06
N PRO A 128 0.82 9.38 12.11
CA PRO A 128 1.98 9.37 11.21
C PRO A 128 3.30 9.54 11.98
N ILE A 129 4.26 8.67 11.70
CA ILE A 129 5.63 8.80 12.19
C ILE A 129 6.34 9.79 11.26
N SER A 130 6.80 10.90 11.84
CA SER A 130 7.35 12.02 11.07
C SER A 130 8.61 11.62 10.31
N GLY A 131 8.60 11.83 8.98
CA GLY A 131 9.72 11.55 8.09
C GLY A 131 9.79 10.11 7.58
N GLU A 132 8.99 9.19 8.11
CA GLU A 132 9.01 7.79 7.72
C GLU A 132 8.06 7.55 6.53
N THR A 133 8.56 7.88 5.33
CA THR A 133 7.79 7.87 4.06
C THR A 133 8.41 6.96 3.00
N SER A 134 9.31 6.05 3.39
CA SER A 134 9.89 5.02 2.53
C SER A 134 9.13 3.70 2.66
N ASN A 135 9.30 2.78 1.70
CA ASN A 135 8.88 1.40 1.86
C ASN A 135 9.65 0.66 2.97
N GLU A 136 10.83 1.15 3.35
CA GLU A 136 11.64 0.66 4.45
C GLU A 136 11.49 1.58 5.66
N PHE A 137 11.37 0.99 6.85
CA PHE A 137 11.30 1.69 8.13
C PHE A 137 12.23 1.03 9.14
N PHE A 138 13.00 1.83 9.87
CA PHE A 138 13.93 1.40 10.91
C PHE A 138 13.43 1.85 12.28
N PRO A 139 12.58 1.06 12.94
CA PRO A 139 12.05 1.45 14.24
C PRO A 139 13.15 1.57 15.28
N ILE A 140 13.12 2.64 16.08
CA ILE A 140 14.07 2.90 17.17
C ILE A 140 13.53 2.48 18.54
N SER A 141 12.35 1.89 18.59
CA SER A 141 11.72 1.38 19.81
C SER A 141 10.83 0.17 19.48
N SER A 142 10.60 -0.68 20.48
CA SER A 142 9.54 -1.71 20.38
C SER A 142 8.18 -1.05 20.30
N GLY A 143 7.30 -1.60 19.49
CA GLY A 143 5.97 -1.04 19.28
C GLY A 143 5.15 -1.81 18.28
N VAL A 144 3.95 -1.32 18.04
CA VAL A 144 3.04 -1.82 17.00
C VAL A 144 3.04 -0.80 15.86
N TYR A 145 3.31 -1.26 14.66
CA TYR A 145 3.44 -0.39 13.50
C TYR A 145 2.56 -0.86 12.35
N SER A 146 2.11 0.07 11.55
CA SER A 146 1.45 -0.16 10.27
C SER A 146 1.95 0.83 9.23
N VAL A 147 1.63 0.62 7.97
CA VAL A 147 1.98 1.52 6.89
C VAL A 147 0.75 1.84 6.04
N GLU A 148 0.51 3.10 5.77
CA GLU A 148 -0.41 3.55 4.75
C GLU A 148 0.34 3.71 3.44
N VAL A 149 -0.21 3.13 2.36
CA VAL A 149 0.33 3.23 1.01
C VAL A 149 -0.69 3.86 0.08
N THR A 150 -0.21 4.55 -0.97
CA THR A 150 -1.08 5.11 -2.01
C THR A 150 -0.58 4.64 -3.36
N ASP A 151 -1.49 4.20 -4.21
CA ASP A 151 -1.20 3.76 -5.58
C ASP A 151 -1.16 4.94 -6.58
N SER A 152 -0.88 4.64 -7.85
CA SER A 152 -0.84 5.63 -8.93
C SER A 152 -2.19 6.25 -9.28
N ASN A 153 -3.29 5.65 -8.84
CA ASN A 153 -4.65 6.17 -9.03
C ASN A 153 -5.08 7.10 -7.88
N GLY A 154 -4.25 7.21 -6.84
CA GLY A 154 -4.55 7.98 -5.64
C GLY A 154 -5.34 7.19 -4.59
N CYS A 155 -5.48 5.87 -4.75
CA CYS A 155 -6.15 5.01 -3.78
C CYS A 155 -5.21 4.67 -2.63
N SER A 156 -5.68 4.78 -1.39
CA SER A 156 -4.89 4.49 -0.19
C SER A 156 -5.40 3.25 0.54
N MET A 157 -4.47 2.55 1.18
CA MET A 157 -4.74 1.40 2.04
C MET A 157 -3.74 1.35 3.19
N THR A 158 -4.24 1.07 4.38
CA THR A 158 -3.40 0.81 5.55
C THR A 158 -3.23 -0.71 5.73
N SER A 159 -2.00 -1.13 5.99
CA SER A 159 -1.67 -2.53 6.26
C SER A 159 -2.27 -3.04 7.57
N TYR A 160 -2.24 -4.34 7.77
CA TYR A 160 -2.35 -4.90 9.12
C TYR A 160 -1.17 -4.42 9.97
N THR A 161 -1.38 -4.36 11.28
CA THR A 161 -0.34 -4.00 12.24
C THR A 161 0.67 -5.13 12.43
N VAL A 162 1.94 -4.78 12.65
CA VAL A 162 3.00 -5.70 13.04
C VAL A 162 3.55 -5.32 14.40
N ASN A 163 3.79 -6.33 15.26
CA ASN A 163 4.48 -6.13 16.53
C ASN A 163 5.99 -6.22 16.28
N TYR A 164 6.70 -5.12 16.51
CA TYR A 164 8.15 -5.07 16.37
C TYR A 164 8.80 -5.03 17.75
N ASN A 165 9.73 -5.93 17.99
CA ASN A 165 10.53 -5.95 19.21
C ASN A 165 11.90 -5.34 18.89
N TYR A 166 12.08 -4.09 19.32
CA TYR A 166 13.36 -3.43 19.22
C TYR A 166 14.31 -3.98 20.26
N THR A 167 15.36 -4.64 19.81
CA THR A 167 16.48 -4.97 20.66
C THR A 167 17.49 -3.85 20.52
N SER A 168 17.50 -2.92 21.50
CA SER A 168 18.44 -1.83 21.47
C SER A 168 19.87 -2.36 21.64
N PHE A 169 20.79 -1.82 20.86
CA PHE A 169 22.22 -2.00 21.14
C PHE A 169 22.61 -1.46 22.53
N ASP A 170 21.78 -0.56 23.11
CA ASP A 170 22.01 0.00 24.44
C ASP A 170 21.85 -1.03 25.57
N ASP A 171 20.95 -2.03 25.43
CA ASP A 171 20.86 -3.13 26.40
C ASP A 171 22.12 -4.01 26.40
N VAL A 172 22.91 -3.93 25.33
CA VAL A 172 24.17 -4.64 25.20
C VAL A 172 25.34 -3.81 25.67
N GLN A 173 25.27 -2.47 25.59
CA GLN A 173 26.31 -1.58 26.13
C GLN A 173 26.44 -1.64 27.66
N THR A 174 25.39 -2.08 28.36
CA THR A 174 25.43 -2.31 29.81
C THR A 174 26.05 -3.65 30.23
N ILE A 175 26.31 -4.55 29.28
CA ILE A 175 26.84 -5.89 29.57
C ILE A 175 28.37 -5.83 29.76
N PHE A 176 29.10 -5.06 28.95
CA PHE A 176 30.56 -4.91 29.06
C PHE A 176 31.01 -3.53 28.57
N GLU A 177 32.12 -3.08 29.15
CA GLU A 177 32.77 -1.81 28.80
C GLU A 177 34.09 -2.10 28.09
N ILE A 178 34.35 -1.38 27.00
CA ILE A 178 35.58 -1.46 26.22
C ILE A 178 36.34 -0.14 26.40
N TYR A 179 37.51 -0.21 27.02
CA TYR A 179 38.29 0.97 27.30
C TYR A 179 39.82 0.70 27.29
N PRO A 180 40.64 1.75 27.06
CA PRO A 180 40.25 3.06 26.57
C PRO A 180 39.97 3.08 25.08
N ASN A 181 39.08 3.96 24.64
CA ASN A 181 38.87 4.23 23.24
C ASN A 181 38.82 5.76 23.01
N PRO A 182 39.80 6.38 22.34
CA PRO A 182 40.98 5.80 21.68
C PRO A 182 41.98 5.12 22.63
N THR A 183 42.73 4.13 22.09
CA THR A 183 43.76 3.39 22.79
C THR A 183 45.14 3.66 22.24
N LYS A 184 46.20 3.43 23.08
CA LYS A 184 47.60 3.39 22.66
C LYS A 184 48.12 1.97 22.43
N GLY A 185 47.21 0.97 22.46
CA GLY A 185 47.54 -0.43 22.22
C GLY A 185 46.81 -1.39 23.14
N ASN A 186 46.70 -1.10 24.43
CA ASN A 186 46.00 -1.96 25.37
C ASN A 186 44.50 -1.66 25.38
N ILE A 187 43.70 -2.70 25.27
CA ILE A 187 42.25 -2.68 25.28
C ILE A 187 41.77 -3.59 26.39
N PHE A 188 40.90 -3.08 27.25
CA PHE A 188 40.26 -3.84 28.32
C PHE A 188 38.79 -4.01 28.01
N ILE A 189 38.24 -5.19 28.26
CA ILE A 189 36.83 -5.51 28.19
C ILE A 189 36.39 -5.97 29.56
N SER A 190 35.57 -5.17 30.27
CA SER A 190 35.04 -5.52 31.59
C SER A 190 33.69 -6.24 31.48
N ASN A 191 33.28 -6.90 32.57
CA ASN A 191 32.08 -7.74 32.64
C ASN A 191 32.07 -8.87 31.59
N ALA A 192 33.25 -9.35 31.21
CA ALA A 192 33.43 -10.27 30.10
C ALA A 192 33.04 -11.72 30.42
N ALA A 193 32.54 -12.03 31.64
CA ALA A 193 32.24 -13.40 32.07
C ALA A 193 31.21 -14.17 31.18
N LYS A 194 30.35 -13.44 30.46
CA LYS A 194 29.38 -14.03 29.53
C LYS A 194 29.85 -14.07 28.09
N ILE A 195 31.00 -13.49 27.79
CA ILE A 195 31.58 -13.50 26.45
C ILE A 195 32.16 -14.89 26.19
N SER A 196 31.80 -15.48 25.07
CA SER A 196 32.34 -16.77 24.60
C SER A 196 33.53 -16.57 23.65
N GLU A 197 33.48 -15.56 22.80
CA GLU A 197 34.51 -15.34 21.77
C GLU A 197 34.70 -13.85 21.49
N ILE A 198 35.96 -13.47 21.22
CA ILE A 198 36.36 -12.13 20.78
C ILE A 198 37.23 -12.23 19.55
N GLU A 199 36.91 -11.48 18.54
CA GLU A 199 37.70 -11.33 17.33
C GLU A 199 37.99 -9.83 17.09
N ILE A 200 39.24 -9.48 16.77
CA ILE A 200 39.61 -8.09 16.42
C ILE A 200 40.09 -8.08 14.97
N PHE A 201 39.55 -7.16 14.18
CA PHE A 201 39.86 -6.98 12.78
C PHE A 201 40.44 -5.59 12.51
N ASN A 202 41.34 -5.47 11.56
CA ASN A 202 41.78 -4.18 11.04
C ASN A 202 40.74 -3.64 10.01
N ALA A 203 40.99 -2.43 9.51
CA ALA A 203 40.08 -1.77 8.54
C ALA A 203 39.99 -2.50 7.17
N LEU A 204 40.88 -3.45 6.88
CA LEU A 204 40.84 -4.26 5.67
C LEU A 204 40.07 -5.60 5.87
N GLY A 205 39.58 -5.83 7.11
CA GLY A 205 38.89 -7.04 7.48
C GLY A 205 39.80 -8.22 7.81
N GLU A 206 41.12 -7.98 7.97
CA GLU A 206 42.06 -9.01 8.40
C GLU A 206 41.93 -9.20 9.92
N LYS A 207 41.77 -10.45 10.35
CA LYS A 207 41.70 -10.83 11.77
C LYS A 207 43.08 -10.76 12.40
N ILE A 208 43.23 -9.92 13.42
CA ILE A 208 44.50 -9.74 14.16
C ILE A 208 44.48 -10.37 15.54
N VAL A 209 43.29 -10.56 16.12
CA VAL A 209 43.10 -11.27 17.39
C VAL A 209 41.92 -12.23 17.26
N HIS A 210 42.06 -13.43 17.82
CA HIS A 210 41.01 -14.37 18.08
C HIS A 210 41.20 -14.95 19.47
N HIS A 211 40.16 -14.88 20.31
CA HIS A 211 40.23 -15.33 21.70
C HIS A 211 38.91 -15.98 22.10
N GLU A 212 38.99 -17.20 22.58
CA GLU A 212 37.87 -17.91 23.22
C GLU A 212 37.98 -17.75 24.74
N ASN A 213 36.92 -17.30 25.38
CA ASN A 213 36.91 -17.04 26.84
C ASN A 213 36.46 -18.30 27.60
N GLU A 214 37.26 -19.35 27.55
CA GLU A 214 36.96 -20.65 28.16
C GLU A 214 36.78 -20.60 29.70
N TYR A 215 37.36 -19.61 30.35
CA TYR A 215 37.41 -19.50 31.81
C TYR A 215 36.49 -18.43 32.39
N SER A 216 35.60 -17.85 31.62
CA SER A 216 34.63 -16.82 32.04
C SER A 216 35.29 -15.67 32.82
N ALA A 217 36.42 -15.17 32.33
CA ALA A 217 37.12 -14.06 32.96
C ALA A 217 36.26 -12.78 33.00
N GLU A 218 36.25 -12.08 34.12
CA GLU A 218 35.50 -10.82 34.27
C GLU A 218 36.09 -9.66 33.47
N ILE A 219 37.41 -9.66 33.29
CA ILE A 219 38.13 -8.65 32.53
C ILE A 219 39.06 -9.36 31.55
N LEU A 220 38.96 -9.00 30.28
CA LEU A 220 39.88 -9.42 29.23
C LEU A 220 40.75 -8.25 28.79
N ASN A 221 42.02 -8.54 28.51
CA ASN A 221 43.02 -7.56 28.07
C ASN A 221 43.65 -8.01 26.75
N PHE A 222 43.69 -7.13 25.77
CA PHE A 222 44.31 -7.35 24.46
C PHE A 222 45.33 -6.24 24.19
N ASP A 223 46.54 -6.61 23.78
CA ASP A 223 47.58 -5.67 23.33
C ASP A 223 47.65 -5.72 21.78
N ILE A 224 47.33 -4.58 21.17
CA ILE A 224 47.42 -4.38 19.72
C ILE A 224 48.43 -3.28 19.36
N SER A 225 49.35 -2.90 20.32
CA SER A 225 50.30 -1.80 20.16
C SER A 225 51.29 -1.99 19.00
N GLU A 226 51.58 -3.24 18.63
CA GLU A 226 52.45 -3.59 17.50
C GLU A 226 51.77 -3.40 16.12
N ASN A 227 50.47 -3.11 16.11
CA ASN A 227 49.72 -2.94 14.86
C ASN A 227 49.74 -1.49 14.38
N THR A 228 49.41 -1.27 13.12
CA THR A 228 49.37 0.06 12.52
C THR A 228 48.27 0.93 13.13
N ARG A 229 48.56 2.21 13.37
CA ARG A 229 47.55 3.17 13.85
C ARG A 229 46.36 3.23 12.89
N GLY A 230 45.18 3.31 13.43
CA GLY A 230 43.96 3.32 12.60
C GLY A 230 42.70 2.83 13.31
N ILE A 231 41.71 2.48 12.51
CA ILE A 231 40.42 1.96 12.97
C ILE A 231 40.49 0.44 13.02
N TYR A 232 39.95 -0.12 14.10
CA TYR A 232 39.81 -1.55 14.34
C TYR A 232 38.36 -1.85 14.71
N PHE A 233 37.92 -3.06 14.42
CA PHE A 233 36.61 -3.56 14.79
C PHE A 233 36.76 -4.77 15.70
N ILE A 234 36.11 -4.71 16.86
CA ILE A 234 35.98 -5.84 17.77
C ILE A 234 34.62 -6.50 17.53
N LYS A 235 34.64 -7.79 17.26
CA LYS A 235 33.45 -8.63 17.19
C LYS A 235 33.42 -9.49 18.44
N ILE A 236 32.33 -9.44 19.19
CA ILE A 236 32.11 -10.15 20.45
C ILE A 236 30.93 -11.08 20.30
N THR A 237 31.11 -12.33 20.68
CA THR A 237 30.05 -13.35 20.75
C THR A 237 29.73 -13.62 22.22
N SER A 238 28.43 -13.53 22.59
CA SER A 238 27.94 -13.83 23.94
C SER A 238 26.60 -14.56 23.84
N GLY A 239 26.61 -15.89 24.00
CA GLY A 239 25.47 -16.71 23.71
C GLY A 239 25.08 -16.61 22.24
N ASP A 240 23.82 -16.29 21.95
CA ASP A 240 23.32 -16.07 20.59
C ASP A 240 23.52 -14.63 20.08
N MET A 241 24.12 -13.75 20.90
CA MET A 241 24.36 -12.34 20.54
C MET A 241 25.70 -12.15 19.86
N LEU A 242 25.70 -11.35 18.80
CA LEU A 242 26.89 -10.91 18.08
C LEU A 242 26.97 -9.38 18.11
N ILE A 243 28.06 -8.82 18.65
CA ILE A 243 28.22 -7.41 18.88
C ILE A 243 29.49 -6.90 18.21
N ASN A 244 29.40 -5.75 17.56
CA ASN A 244 30.54 -5.12 16.90
C ASN A 244 30.83 -3.76 17.51
N TYR A 245 32.12 -3.53 17.89
CA TYR A 245 32.63 -2.26 18.41
C TYR A 245 33.69 -1.70 17.49
N LYS A 246 33.74 -0.38 17.41
CA LYS A 246 34.83 0.36 16.74
C LYS A 246 35.77 0.93 17.76
N ILE A 247 37.07 0.65 17.62
CA ILE A 247 38.16 1.27 18.40
C ILE A 247 39.10 2.01 17.47
N VAL A 248 39.80 2.99 18.06
CA VAL A 248 40.81 3.82 17.40
C VAL A 248 42.15 3.63 18.09
N LEU A 249 43.15 3.08 17.37
CA LEU A 249 44.54 2.97 17.80
C LEU A 249 45.30 4.25 17.40
N GLN A 250 45.88 4.94 18.36
CA GLN A 250 46.60 6.21 18.19
C GLN A 250 48.10 6.09 18.42
#